data_89d5d8ed0f44670b1bb4fa406ac6b475
#
_entry.id   89d5d8ed0f44670b1bb4fa406ac6b475
#
_cell.length_a   1.000
_cell.length_b   1.000
_cell.length_c   1.000
_cell.angle_alpha   90.00
_cell.angle_beta   90.00
_cell.angle_gamma   90.00
#
_symmetry.space_group_name_H-M   'P 1'
#
loop_
_entity.id
_entity.type
_entity.pdbx_description
1 polymer ?
#
loop_
_entity_poly.entity_id
_entity_poly.type
_entity_poly.pdbx_seq_one_letter_code
_entity_poly.pdbx_strand_id
1 'polypeptide(L)'
;MKLHRHLSAVMAALVLTGISYSAIATEITVTSDKAEELLGLTMGSPVQTQPEVKHIEDTLTVNVHGKSLTEAGKSKNVTGIYNGFGSQLTVDKDLIVRLKNDAPASKRELGHYYMNAVYAGYGGKVPRLSKDNPDRDYGDTNIHVKGNVDIDAIGSGLQVNQRGHILVDGGGKIITHPVETSDTYSVVAEEGDVYVNAGADGKHPGTHDLVVVGNVGLIDKDYGRDPNHNEEPTNVGLAFTTPNSSLTGAVLNEYAESNKNPHNS
;
A
#
# COMPACT_ATOMS: atom_id res chain seq x y z
N MET A 1 17.64 -31.38 0.28
CA MET A 1 17.09 -30.89 1.55
C MET A 1 15.79 -30.16 1.24
N LYS A 2 14.62 -30.72 1.59
CA LYS A 2 13.31 -30.17 1.21
C LYS A 2 12.93 -29.06 2.21
N LEU A 3 12.77 -27.84 1.70
CA LEU A 3 12.30 -26.69 2.45
C LEU A 3 10.79 -26.85 2.65
N HIS A 4 10.35 -27.08 3.86
CA HIS A 4 8.92 -27.07 4.20
C HIS A 4 8.51 -25.61 4.40
N ARG A 5 7.80 -25.07 3.43
CA ARG A 5 7.06 -23.80 3.58
C ARG A 5 5.80 -24.12 4.39
N HIS A 6 5.74 -23.68 5.63
CA HIS A 6 4.48 -23.61 6.35
C HIS A 6 3.75 -22.31 5.95
N LEU A 7 3.07 -22.35 4.82
CA LEU A 7 2.01 -21.40 4.51
C LEU A 7 0.76 -21.95 5.21
N SER A 8 0.43 -21.42 6.35
CA SER A 8 -0.89 -21.66 6.96
C SER A 8 -1.91 -20.75 6.29
N ALA A 9 -2.25 -21.06 5.05
CA ALA A 9 -3.45 -20.54 4.44
C ALA A 9 -4.61 -21.41 4.94
N VAL A 10 -5.39 -20.91 5.88
CA VAL A 10 -6.68 -21.53 6.22
C VAL A 10 -7.65 -21.20 5.10
N MET A 11 -7.62 -22.00 4.05
CA MET A 11 -8.69 -22.05 3.06
C MET A 11 -9.84 -22.85 3.65
N ALA A 12 -10.88 -22.16 4.14
CA ALA A 12 -12.14 -22.81 4.47
C ALA A 12 -12.79 -23.29 3.17
N ALA A 13 -12.87 -24.60 2.96
CA ALA A 13 -13.57 -25.20 1.85
C ALA A 13 -15.08 -24.93 1.98
N LEU A 14 -15.66 -24.29 0.97
CA LEU A 14 -17.07 -23.98 0.89
C LEU A 14 -17.84 -25.27 0.53
N VAL A 15 -18.60 -25.79 1.48
CA VAL A 15 -19.63 -26.81 1.20
C VAL A 15 -20.97 -26.11 1.00
N LEU A 16 -21.48 -26.12 -0.23
CA LEU A 16 -22.80 -25.61 -0.59
C LEU A 16 -23.91 -26.49 0.00
N THR A 17 -24.48 -26.07 1.11
CA THR A 17 -25.82 -26.47 1.53
C THR A 17 -26.52 -25.25 2.09
N GLY A 18 -27.65 -24.85 1.48
CA GLY A 18 -28.42 -23.64 1.69
C GLY A 18 -28.66 -23.23 3.14
N ILE A 19 -27.73 -22.45 3.67
CA ILE A 19 -27.78 -21.81 4.97
C ILE A 19 -27.32 -20.37 4.75
N SER A 20 -28.03 -19.40 5.33
CA SER A 20 -27.73 -18.00 5.33
C SER A 20 -26.22 -17.77 5.65
N TYR A 21 -25.49 -17.23 4.68
CA TYR A 21 -24.10 -16.91 4.81
C TYR A 21 -23.93 -15.79 5.85
N SER A 22 -23.40 -16.11 7.02
CA SER A 22 -22.65 -15.09 7.75
C SER A 22 -21.35 -14.87 6.99
N ALA A 23 -21.17 -13.70 6.45
CA ALA A 23 -19.95 -13.33 5.75
C ALA A 23 -18.75 -13.57 6.66
N ILE A 24 -17.83 -14.41 6.23
CA ILE A 24 -16.61 -14.71 7.00
C ILE A 24 -15.55 -13.69 6.56
N ALA A 25 -15.11 -12.85 7.48
CA ALA A 25 -14.03 -11.92 7.24
C ALA A 25 -12.79 -12.64 6.66
N THR A 26 -12.20 -12.08 5.62
CA THR A 26 -10.97 -12.63 5.04
C THR A 26 -9.77 -12.20 5.88
N GLU A 27 -9.04 -13.15 6.43
CA GLU A 27 -7.85 -12.89 7.22
C GLU A 27 -6.59 -13.48 6.55
N ILE A 28 -5.56 -12.67 6.46
CA ILE A 28 -4.23 -13.05 5.98
C ILE A 28 -3.24 -12.74 7.10
N THR A 29 -2.55 -13.76 7.59
CA THR A 29 -1.52 -13.59 8.63
C THR A 29 -0.20 -14.18 8.14
N VAL A 30 0.84 -13.35 8.14
CA VAL A 30 2.22 -13.73 7.78
C VAL A 30 3.14 -13.37 8.92
N THR A 31 3.87 -14.36 9.43
CA THR A 31 4.84 -14.16 10.50
C THR A 31 6.12 -14.92 10.19
N SER A 32 7.27 -14.27 10.34
CA SER A 32 8.57 -14.93 10.22
C SER A 32 9.57 -14.38 11.24
N ASP A 33 10.45 -15.24 11.69
CA ASP A 33 11.62 -14.93 12.53
C ASP A 33 12.91 -14.83 11.71
N LYS A 34 12.82 -14.93 10.38
CA LYS A 34 13.94 -14.83 9.45
C LYS A 34 14.03 -13.46 8.82
N ALA A 35 15.26 -13.09 8.40
CA ALA A 35 15.51 -11.90 7.61
C ALA A 35 15.06 -12.13 6.16
N GLU A 36 13.76 -12.15 5.91
CA GLU A 36 13.18 -12.28 4.58
C GLU A 36 12.12 -11.20 4.35
N GLU A 37 11.84 -10.93 3.09
CA GLU A 37 10.76 -10.05 2.73
C GLU A 37 9.42 -10.71 3.08
N LEU A 38 8.59 -9.99 3.82
CA LEU A 38 7.28 -10.47 4.24
C LEU A 38 6.20 -9.66 3.54
N LEU A 39 5.40 -10.35 2.76
CA LEU A 39 4.27 -9.77 2.04
C LEU A 39 2.98 -10.44 2.51
N GLY A 40 1.99 -9.64 2.89
CA GLY A 40 0.66 -10.13 3.24
C GLY A 40 -0.13 -10.50 1.98
N LEU A 41 -0.87 -9.56 1.41
CA LEU A 41 -1.55 -9.73 0.13
C LEU A 41 -0.69 -9.15 -0.99
N THR A 42 -0.37 -9.96 -1.98
CA THR A 42 0.33 -9.51 -3.19
C THR A 42 -0.56 -9.73 -4.40
N MET A 43 -0.72 -8.68 -5.21
CA MET A 43 -1.45 -8.70 -6.46
C MET A 43 -0.64 -8.05 -7.57
N GLY A 44 -0.74 -8.61 -8.75
CA GLY A 44 -0.06 -8.13 -9.93
C GLY A 44 1.39 -8.60 -10.06
N SER A 45 1.82 -8.68 -11.29
CA SER A 45 3.17 -9.11 -11.67
C SER A 45 3.59 -8.45 -12.98
N PRO A 46 4.85 -8.09 -13.15
CA PRO A 46 5.34 -7.51 -14.42
C PRO A 46 5.23 -8.47 -15.61
N VAL A 47 5.05 -9.76 -15.37
CA VAL A 47 4.91 -10.79 -16.42
C VAL A 47 3.46 -11.15 -16.75
N GLN A 48 2.49 -10.65 -15.96
CA GLN A 48 1.08 -10.95 -16.22
C GLN A 48 0.60 -10.35 -17.53
N THR A 49 -0.31 -11.05 -18.20
CA THR A 49 -0.89 -10.62 -19.48
C THR A 49 -2.23 -9.90 -19.33
N GLN A 50 -2.87 -10.06 -18.20
CA GLN A 50 -4.14 -9.42 -17.83
C GLN A 50 -4.03 -8.89 -16.40
N PRO A 51 -4.68 -7.78 -16.06
CA PRO A 51 -4.78 -7.31 -14.70
C PRO A 51 -5.38 -8.37 -13.77
N GLU A 52 -4.80 -8.52 -12.59
CA GLU A 52 -5.42 -9.33 -11.54
C GLU A 52 -6.58 -8.54 -10.92
N VAL A 53 -7.74 -9.16 -10.79
CA VAL A 53 -8.92 -8.54 -10.18
C VAL A 53 -9.35 -9.38 -8.98
N LYS A 54 -9.43 -8.75 -7.82
CA LYS A 54 -9.84 -9.39 -6.57
C LYS A 54 -10.93 -8.58 -5.89
N HIS A 55 -11.99 -9.26 -5.53
CA HIS A 55 -13.12 -8.71 -4.80
C HIS A 55 -13.29 -9.46 -3.48
N ILE A 56 -13.27 -8.73 -2.38
CA ILE A 56 -13.50 -9.23 -1.02
C ILE A 56 -14.84 -8.66 -0.56
N GLU A 57 -15.84 -9.51 -0.44
CA GLU A 57 -17.24 -9.14 -0.08
C GLU A 57 -17.40 -8.70 1.38
N ASP A 58 -16.41 -8.97 2.22
CA ASP A 58 -16.44 -8.66 3.65
C ASP A 58 -15.22 -7.82 4.06
N THR A 59 -14.95 -7.76 5.34
CA THR A 59 -13.75 -7.15 5.90
C THR A 59 -12.50 -7.93 5.51
N LEU A 60 -11.48 -7.22 5.04
CA LEU A 60 -10.14 -7.78 4.81
C LEU A 60 -9.24 -7.41 5.98
N THR A 61 -8.71 -8.41 6.68
CA THR A 61 -7.70 -8.24 7.72
C THR A 61 -6.36 -8.79 7.23
N VAL A 62 -5.31 -7.96 7.30
CA VAL A 62 -3.95 -8.34 6.93
C VAL A 62 -3.01 -8.07 8.10
N ASN A 63 -2.42 -9.12 8.62
CA ASN A 63 -1.44 -9.08 9.71
C ASN A 63 -0.09 -9.55 9.19
N VAL A 64 0.92 -8.69 9.23
CA VAL A 64 2.29 -9.04 8.86
C VAL A 64 3.23 -8.70 10.02
N HIS A 65 3.97 -9.69 10.50
CA HIS A 65 4.86 -9.52 11.63
C HIS A 65 6.24 -10.13 11.37
N GLY A 66 7.22 -9.26 11.16
CA GLY A 66 8.64 -9.61 11.17
C GLY A 66 9.13 -9.70 12.61
N LYS A 67 9.42 -10.90 13.10
CA LYS A 67 10.02 -11.11 14.41
C LYS A 67 11.52 -10.84 14.36
N SER A 68 12.11 -10.66 15.51
CA SER A 68 13.52 -10.32 15.69
C SER A 68 14.47 -11.10 14.77
N LEU A 69 15.41 -10.36 14.20
CA LEU A 69 16.43 -10.86 13.30
C LEU A 69 17.74 -11.06 14.09
N THR A 70 18.09 -12.30 14.32
CA THR A 70 19.34 -12.67 15.01
C THR A 70 20.51 -12.92 14.06
N GLU A 71 20.25 -13.17 12.81
CA GLU A 71 21.31 -13.40 11.83
C GLU A 71 21.79 -12.09 11.24
N ALA A 72 23.09 -11.97 10.99
CA ALA A 72 23.94 -10.84 10.59
C ALA A 72 23.37 -9.96 9.46
N GLY A 73 22.13 -9.87 9.39
CA GLY A 73 21.36 -9.22 8.37
C GLY A 73 20.57 -8.07 8.92
N LYS A 74 20.17 -7.33 8.06
CA LYS A 74 19.23 -6.26 8.07
C LYS A 74 17.83 -6.87 7.91
N SER A 75 16.84 -6.35 8.60
CA SER A 75 15.47 -6.77 8.35
C SER A 75 15.10 -6.42 6.92
N LYS A 76 14.43 -7.33 6.24
CA LYS A 76 13.86 -7.04 4.94
C LYS A 76 12.49 -6.38 5.08
N ASN A 77 11.98 -5.94 3.96
CA ASN A 77 10.73 -5.21 3.90
C ASN A 77 9.56 -6.01 4.45
N VAL A 78 8.67 -5.32 5.09
CA VAL A 78 7.38 -5.84 5.58
C VAL A 78 6.29 -5.02 4.89
N THR A 79 5.43 -5.66 4.11
CA THR A 79 4.34 -4.99 3.40
C THR A 79 3.04 -5.72 3.67
N GLY A 80 2.01 -4.97 4.02
CA GLY A 80 0.69 -5.54 4.25
C GLY A 80 0.02 -5.92 2.93
N ILE A 81 -0.30 -4.95 2.10
CA ILE A 81 -0.89 -5.15 0.77
C ILE A 81 0.03 -4.51 -0.26
N TYR A 82 0.46 -5.30 -1.22
CA TYR A 82 1.11 -4.85 -2.43
C TYR A 82 0.18 -5.10 -3.61
N ASN A 83 -0.29 -4.02 -4.24
CA ASN A 83 -1.10 -4.05 -5.44
C ASN A 83 -0.36 -3.34 -6.57
N GLY A 84 -0.10 -4.03 -7.66
CA GLY A 84 0.73 -3.50 -8.74
C GLY A 84 0.25 -3.88 -10.14
N PHE A 85 0.88 -3.26 -11.14
CA PHE A 85 0.77 -3.64 -12.55
C PHE A 85 -0.68 -3.70 -13.06
N GLY A 86 -1.46 -2.65 -12.80
CA GLY A 86 -2.83 -2.52 -13.27
C GLY A 86 -3.86 -3.35 -12.52
N SER A 87 -3.47 -4.03 -11.43
CA SER A 87 -4.38 -4.89 -10.67
C SER A 87 -5.42 -4.10 -9.90
N GLN A 88 -6.56 -4.74 -9.63
CA GLN A 88 -7.73 -4.13 -9.05
C GLN A 88 -8.14 -4.88 -7.78
N LEU A 89 -8.12 -4.23 -6.62
CA LEU A 89 -8.62 -4.77 -5.36
C LEU A 89 -9.85 -3.99 -4.92
N THR A 90 -10.95 -4.69 -4.66
CA THR A 90 -12.14 -4.11 -4.01
C THR A 90 -12.41 -4.83 -2.69
N VAL A 91 -12.66 -4.07 -1.65
CA VAL A 91 -13.07 -4.55 -0.32
C VAL A 91 -14.41 -3.91 0.01
N ASP A 92 -15.48 -4.70 0.14
CA ASP A 92 -16.85 -4.18 0.32
C ASP A 92 -17.13 -3.64 1.72
N LYS A 93 -16.34 -4.06 2.71
CA LYS A 93 -16.42 -3.55 4.08
C LYS A 93 -15.10 -2.93 4.50
N ASP A 94 -14.65 -3.17 5.71
CA ASP A 94 -13.49 -2.51 6.28
C ASP A 94 -12.17 -3.17 5.85
N LEU A 95 -11.11 -2.38 5.83
CA LEU A 95 -9.74 -2.84 5.65
C LEU A 95 -8.96 -2.65 6.94
N ILE A 96 -8.48 -3.74 7.51
CA ILE A 96 -7.68 -3.76 8.73
C ILE A 96 -6.26 -4.23 8.38
N VAL A 97 -5.25 -3.40 8.67
CA VAL A 97 -3.85 -3.76 8.43
C VAL A 97 -3.02 -3.56 9.70
N ARG A 98 -2.30 -4.59 10.09
CA ARG A 98 -1.36 -4.58 11.21
C ARG A 98 0.02 -4.97 10.71
N LEU A 99 0.94 -4.01 10.74
CA LEU A 99 2.28 -4.19 10.22
C LEU A 99 3.29 -3.98 11.35
N LYS A 100 3.98 -5.05 11.76
CA LYS A 100 4.96 -5.03 12.84
C LYS A 100 6.31 -5.56 12.39
N ASN A 101 7.36 -4.94 12.91
CA ASN A 101 8.72 -5.43 12.73
C ASN A 101 9.49 -5.23 14.06
N ASP A 102 9.79 -6.32 14.74
CA ASP A 102 10.47 -6.30 16.04
C ASP A 102 11.99 -6.09 15.91
N ALA A 103 12.54 -6.06 14.70
CA ALA A 103 13.95 -5.79 14.52
C ALA A 103 14.32 -4.39 15.06
N PRO A 104 15.44 -4.23 15.76
CA PRO A 104 15.91 -2.94 16.17
C PRO A 104 16.06 -2.00 14.96
N ALA A 105 15.73 -0.73 15.11
CA ALA A 105 15.80 0.26 14.04
C ALA A 105 17.15 0.26 13.32
N SER A 106 18.26 0.17 14.09
CA SER A 106 19.63 0.07 13.57
C SER A 106 19.92 -1.19 12.73
N LYS A 107 19.03 -2.17 12.75
CA LYS A 107 19.15 -3.43 12.01
C LYS A 107 18.18 -3.51 10.85
N ARG A 108 17.36 -2.47 10.63
CA ARG A 108 16.40 -2.44 9.54
C ARG A 108 17.09 -1.97 8.28
N GLU A 109 17.09 -2.76 7.25
CA GLU A 109 17.48 -2.33 5.92
C GLU A 109 16.27 -1.67 5.27
N LEU A 110 16.39 -0.39 5.08
CA LEU A 110 15.44 0.34 4.26
C LEU A 110 15.82 0.10 2.80
N GLY A 111 15.29 -0.93 2.23
CA GLY A 111 15.22 -1.05 0.79
C GLY A 111 14.30 0.03 0.26
N HIS A 112 14.50 0.52 -0.95
CA HIS A 112 13.77 1.61 -1.57
C HIS A 112 12.24 1.44 -1.63
N TYR A 113 11.73 0.33 -1.20
CA TYR A 113 10.36 0.01 -1.44
C TYR A 113 9.71 -0.54 -0.21
N TYR A 114 9.82 -0.04 1.06
CA TYR A 114 8.68 -0.73 1.44
C TYR A 114 8.53 -1.36 2.80
N MET A 115 8.31 -0.51 3.67
CA MET A 115 7.44 -0.85 4.79
C MET A 115 6.15 -0.06 4.62
N ASN A 116 5.21 -0.63 3.87
CA ASN A 116 3.92 -0.02 3.60
C ASN A 116 2.80 -0.91 4.09
N ALA A 117 1.84 -0.35 4.82
CA ALA A 117 0.65 -1.10 5.13
C ALA A 117 -0.13 -1.42 3.85
N VAL A 118 -0.33 -0.43 2.99
CA VAL A 118 -1.04 -0.56 1.73
C VAL A 118 -0.31 0.22 0.64
N TYR A 119 0.03 -0.48 -0.42
CA TYR A 119 0.70 0.10 -1.57
C TYR A 119 -0.08 -0.19 -2.85
N ALA A 120 -0.29 0.83 -3.69
CA ALA A 120 -0.78 0.69 -5.05
C ALA A 120 0.14 1.44 -6.02
N GLY A 121 0.59 0.76 -7.09
CA GLY A 121 1.49 1.40 -8.03
C GLY A 121 1.88 0.56 -9.22
N TYR A 122 2.91 1.03 -9.95
CA TYR A 122 3.34 0.41 -11.19
C TYR A 122 2.22 0.26 -12.23
N GLY A 123 1.27 1.21 -12.24
CA GLY A 123 0.29 1.36 -13.31
C GLY A 123 0.89 2.05 -14.52
N GLY A 124 0.10 2.16 -15.60
CA GLY A 124 0.50 2.83 -16.82
C GLY A 124 1.64 2.12 -17.56
N LYS A 125 2.42 2.92 -18.27
CA LYS A 125 3.58 2.42 -19.01
C LYS A 125 4.74 2.21 -18.07
N VAL A 126 5.02 0.98 -17.75
CA VAL A 126 6.20 0.62 -16.96
C VAL A 126 7.36 0.32 -17.89
N PRO A 127 8.49 1.03 -17.77
CA PRO A 127 9.68 0.76 -18.57
C PRO A 127 10.13 -0.69 -18.40
N ARG A 128 10.74 -1.21 -19.43
CA ARG A 128 11.26 -2.56 -19.47
C ARG A 128 12.07 -2.94 -18.22
N LEU A 129 11.48 -3.70 -17.33
CA LEU A 129 12.13 -4.17 -16.10
C LEU A 129 13.21 -5.23 -16.35
N SER A 130 13.17 -5.91 -17.52
CA SER A 130 14.18 -6.87 -17.94
C SER A 130 14.18 -7.02 -19.47
N LYS A 131 15.22 -7.68 -20.01
CA LYS A 131 15.31 -7.96 -21.45
C LYS A 131 14.12 -8.77 -21.99
N ASP A 132 13.47 -9.53 -21.13
CA ASP A 132 12.39 -10.46 -21.48
C ASP A 132 10.99 -9.83 -21.28
N ASN A 133 10.92 -8.65 -20.67
CA ASN A 133 9.68 -7.93 -20.45
C ASN A 133 9.62 -6.71 -21.38
N PRO A 134 8.80 -6.73 -22.43
CA PRO A 134 8.59 -5.56 -23.27
C PRO A 134 7.91 -4.46 -22.47
N ASP A 135 8.09 -3.21 -22.90
CA ASP A 135 7.33 -2.08 -22.36
C ASP A 135 5.83 -2.38 -22.45
N ARG A 136 5.13 -2.29 -21.36
CA ARG A 136 3.69 -2.52 -21.30
C ARG A 136 2.99 -1.36 -20.62
N ASP A 137 1.80 -1.08 -21.11
CA ASP A 137 0.82 -0.24 -20.42
C ASP A 137 -0.11 -1.17 -19.62
N TYR A 138 -0.01 -1.07 -18.30
CA TYR A 138 -0.82 -1.88 -17.38
C TYR A 138 -2.14 -1.20 -17.02
N GLY A 139 -2.34 0.07 -17.43
CA GLY A 139 -3.46 0.88 -16.95
C GLY A 139 -3.33 1.24 -15.47
N ASP A 140 -4.41 1.72 -14.87
CA ASP A 140 -4.39 2.18 -13.49
C ASP A 140 -4.43 1.01 -12.51
N THR A 141 -3.66 1.12 -11.43
CA THR A 141 -3.67 0.18 -10.31
C THR A 141 -4.58 0.72 -9.22
N ASN A 142 -5.64 -0.01 -8.87
CA ASN A 142 -6.67 0.51 -7.99
C ASN A 142 -6.88 -0.35 -6.74
N ILE A 143 -7.07 0.32 -5.60
CA ILE A 143 -7.60 -0.26 -4.36
C ILE A 143 -8.82 0.56 -3.96
N HIS A 144 -9.98 -0.09 -3.86
CA HIS A 144 -11.21 0.54 -3.40
C HIS A 144 -11.73 -0.17 -2.14
N VAL A 145 -11.78 0.56 -1.04
CA VAL A 145 -12.37 0.12 0.23
C VAL A 145 -13.67 0.87 0.44
N LYS A 146 -14.80 0.16 0.41
CA LYS A 146 -16.13 0.78 0.57
C LYS A 146 -16.49 1.11 2.03
N GLY A 147 -15.82 0.47 2.98
CA GLY A 147 -15.95 0.75 4.41
C GLY A 147 -14.84 1.65 4.93
N ASN A 148 -14.46 1.43 6.18
CA ASN A 148 -13.42 2.18 6.87
C ASN A 148 -12.05 1.49 6.75
N VAL A 149 -11.00 2.24 7.09
CA VAL A 149 -9.66 1.68 7.29
C VAL A 149 -9.28 1.70 8.77
N ASP A 150 -8.59 0.64 9.21
CA ASP A 150 -7.94 0.59 10.52
C ASP A 150 -6.51 0.08 10.35
N ILE A 151 -5.58 1.04 10.24
CA ILE A 151 -4.18 0.78 9.94
C ILE A 151 -3.33 1.14 11.17
N ASP A 152 -2.52 0.17 11.61
CA ASP A 152 -1.48 0.37 12.62
C ASP A 152 -0.20 -0.27 12.08
N ALA A 153 0.73 0.56 11.62
CA ALA A 153 1.83 0.11 10.82
C ALA A 153 3.17 0.76 11.19
N ILE A 154 4.22 -0.03 11.21
CA ILE A 154 5.57 0.48 11.13
C ILE A 154 5.87 0.84 9.67
N GLY A 155 6.41 2.05 9.42
CA GLY A 155 6.60 2.55 8.06
C GLY A 155 5.42 3.37 7.56
N SER A 156 5.12 3.34 6.27
CA SER A 156 4.04 4.12 5.68
C SER A 156 2.69 3.42 5.76
N GLY A 157 1.62 4.21 5.81
CA GLY A 157 0.24 3.73 5.85
C GLY A 157 -0.31 3.44 4.44
N LEU A 158 -0.92 4.43 3.81
CA LEU A 158 -1.41 4.36 2.43
C LEU A 158 -0.40 5.03 1.50
N GLN A 159 0.10 4.31 0.53
CA GLN A 159 1.04 4.84 -0.45
C GLN A 159 0.63 4.49 -1.87
N VAL A 160 0.69 5.48 -2.75
CA VAL A 160 0.53 5.28 -4.19
C VAL A 160 1.72 5.84 -4.95
N ASN A 161 2.03 5.23 -6.09
CA ASN A 161 2.89 5.81 -7.11
C ASN A 161 2.48 5.33 -8.52
N GLN A 162 3.00 5.99 -9.55
CA GLN A 162 2.90 5.54 -10.94
C GLN A 162 1.49 5.04 -11.31
N ARG A 163 0.51 5.94 -11.33
CA ARG A 163 -0.90 5.64 -11.62
C ARG A 163 -1.53 4.65 -10.63
N GLY A 164 -1.07 4.70 -9.38
CA GLY A 164 -1.74 4.03 -8.28
C GLY A 164 -2.87 4.88 -7.73
N HIS A 165 -3.98 4.23 -7.37
CA HIS A 165 -5.13 4.91 -6.79
C HIS A 165 -5.64 4.13 -5.58
N ILE A 166 -5.83 4.82 -4.46
CA ILE A 166 -6.48 4.27 -3.28
C ILE A 166 -7.69 5.14 -2.95
N LEU A 167 -8.87 4.53 -2.98
CA LEU A 167 -10.13 5.15 -2.57
C LEU A 167 -10.67 4.43 -1.34
N VAL A 168 -10.96 5.19 -0.28
CA VAL A 168 -11.65 4.73 0.92
C VAL A 168 -12.91 5.56 1.09
N ASP A 169 -14.08 4.95 0.92
CA ASP A 169 -15.37 5.66 1.01
C ASP A 169 -15.67 6.09 2.45
N GLY A 170 -15.30 5.27 3.42
CA GLY A 170 -15.40 5.58 4.85
C GLY A 170 -14.19 6.35 5.39
N GLY A 171 -14.14 6.49 6.69
CA GLY A 171 -13.03 7.08 7.43
C GLY A 171 -12.17 6.04 8.14
N GLY A 172 -12.01 6.21 9.46
CA GLY A 172 -11.34 5.26 10.32
C GLY A 172 -10.03 5.76 10.90
N LYS A 173 -9.02 4.90 10.99
CA LYS A 173 -7.78 5.22 11.67
C LYS A 173 -6.57 4.80 10.86
N ILE A 174 -5.60 5.71 10.72
CA ILE A 174 -4.31 5.46 10.09
C ILE A 174 -3.21 5.93 11.05
N ILE A 175 -2.58 4.97 11.71
CA ILE A 175 -1.48 5.24 12.65
C ILE A 175 -0.21 4.64 12.07
N THR A 176 0.82 5.47 11.94
CA THR A 176 2.14 5.02 11.50
C THR A 176 3.21 5.32 12.52
N HIS A 177 4.12 4.38 12.63
CA HIS A 177 5.28 4.47 13.51
C HIS A 177 6.52 4.69 12.65
N PRO A 178 7.22 5.82 12.83
CA PRO A 178 8.34 6.18 11.98
C PRO A 178 9.49 5.17 12.09
N VAL A 179 10.22 5.07 11.01
CA VAL A 179 11.47 4.32 10.93
C VAL A 179 12.62 5.33 10.91
N GLU A 180 13.62 5.15 11.76
CA GLU A 180 14.66 6.17 12.06
C GLU A 180 15.42 6.73 10.85
N THR A 181 15.37 6.08 9.72
CA THR A 181 16.21 6.41 8.55
C THR A 181 15.45 6.67 7.27
N SER A 182 14.12 6.73 7.30
CA SER A 182 13.33 7.06 6.13
C SER A 182 12.16 7.97 6.46
N ASP A 183 11.79 8.77 5.49
CA ASP A 183 10.55 9.51 5.53
C ASP A 183 9.41 8.52 5.53
N THR A 184 8.61 8.56 6.58
CA THR A 184 7.42 7.71 6.73
C THR A 184 6.19 8.59 6.74
N TYR A 185 5.19 8.16 6.00
CA TYR A 185 3.95 8.89 5.84
C TYR A 185 2.76 8.02 6.21
N SER A 186 1.81 8.59 6.92
CA SER A 186 0.52 7.91 7.10
C SER A 186 -0.25 7.82 5.79
N VAL A 187 -0.14 8.86 4.97
CA VAL A 187 -0.68 8.89 3.61
C VAL A 187 0.31 9.58 2.70
N VAL A 188 0.64 8.98 1.58
CA VAL A 188 1.51 9.60 0.58
C VAL A 188 1.07 9.24 -0.83
N ALA A 189 1.09 10.24 -1.70
CA ALA A 189 0.89 10.07 -3.13
C ALA A 189 2.09 10.57 -3.91
N GLU A 190 2.53 9.74 -4.88
CA GLU A 190 3.52 10.03 -5.90
C GLU A 190 2.93 9.61 -7.26
N GLU A 191 2.57 10.55 -8.13
CA GLU A 191 1.95 10.24 -9.43
C GLU A 191 0.71 9.32 -9.33
N GLY A 192 -0.27 9.74 -8.54
CA GLY A 192 -1.50 9.01 -8.30
C GLY A 192 -2.35 9.66 -7.22
N ASP A 193 -3.41 8.97 -6.81
CA ASP A 193 -4.41 9.55 -5.93
C ASP A 193 -4.65 8.71 -4.68
N VAL A 194 -4.74 9.37 -3.52
CA VAL A 194 -5.26 8.77 -2.29
C VAL A 194 -6.42 9.60 -1.77
N TYR A 195 -7.61 9.03 -1.74
CA TYR A 195 -8.81 9.68 -1.18
C TYR A 195 -9.37 8.86 -0.01
N VAL A 196 -9.58 9.50 1.13
CA VAL A 196 -10.17 8.88 2.33
C VAL A 196 -11.28 9.76 2.86
N ASN A 197 -12.49 9.24 2.94
CA ASN A 197 -13.68 9.95 3.41
C ASN A 197 -14.00 11.22 2.60
N ALA A 198 -13.47 11.34 1.39
CA ALA A 198 -13.51 12.56 0.58
C ALA A 198 -14.18 12.35 -0.79
N GLY A 199 -14.76 11.18 -1.04
CA GLY A 199 -15.29 10.79 -2.35
C GLY A 199 -14.20 10.57 -3.40
N ALA A 200 -14.59 10.05 -4.56
CA ALA A 200 -13.67 9.69 -5.63
C ALA A 200 -13.01 10.89 -6.34
N ASP A 201 -13.48 12.10 -6.09
CA ASP A 201 -12.88 13.33 -6.62
C ASP A 201 -12.16 14.17 -5.55
N GLY A 202 -12.06 13.64 -4.33
CA GLY A 202 -11.41 14.29 -3.19
C GLY A 202 -12.12 15.55 -2.67
N LYS A 203 -13.38 15.82 -3.10
CA LYS A 203 -14.07 17.09 -2.83
C LYS A 203 -15.32 16.96 -1.99
N HIS A 204 -15.75 15.74 -1.70
CA HIS A 204 -16.93 15.53 -0.89
C HIS A 204 -16.61 15.70 0.60
N PRO A 205 -17.48 16.36 1.37
CA PRO A 205 -17.33 16.37 2.80
C PRO A 205 -17.54 14.94 3.33
N GLY A 206 -16.59 14.46 4.11
CA GLY A 206 -16.69 13.15 4.72
C GLY A 206 -17.77 13.10 5.79
N THR A 207 -18.30 11.92 6.00
CA THR A 207 -19.35 11.65 6.98
C THR A 207 -18.89 10.75 8.12
N HIS A 208 -17.67 10.24 8.03
CA HIS A 208 -17.08 9.33 9.00
C HIS A 208 -15.95 10.01 9.78
N ASP A 209 -15.67 9.52 10.98
CA ASP A 209 -14.51 9.94 11.74
C ASP A 209 -13.23 9.46 11.04
N LEU A 210 -12.24 10.34 10.90
CA LEU A 210 -10.93 10.03 10.35
C LEU A 210 -9.83 10.51 11.29
N VAL A 211 -9.03 9.57 11.80
CA VAL A 211 -7.89 9.85 12.67
C VAL A 211 -6.61 9.46 11.96
N VAL A 212 -5.74 10.42 11.70
CA VAL A 212 -4.44 10.21 11.07
C VAL A 212 -3.34 10.61 12.04
N VAL A 213 -2.43 9.69 12.33
CA VAL A 213 -1.25 9.93 13.18
C VAL A 213 0.00 9.60 12.36
N GLY A 214 0.73 10.64 11.99
CA GLY A 214 1.90 10.64 11.11
C GLY A 214 1.78 11.68 10.01
N ASN A 215 2.78 11.81 9.19
CA ASN A 215 2.83 12.81 8.14
C ASN A 215 1.94 12.45 6.94
N VAL A 216 1.50 13.46 6.22
CA VAL A 216 0.81 13.34 4.93
C VAL A 216 1.69 13.99 3.87
N GLY A 217 2.02 13.26 2.82
CA GLY A 217 2.92 13.71 1.76
C GLY A 217 2.24 13.77 0.39
N LEU A 218 2.49 14.86 -0.33
CA LEU A 218 2.34 14.94 -1.77
C LEU A 218 3.74 15.08 -2.34
N ILE A 219 4.19 14.08 -3.06
CA ILE A 219 5.54 14.04 -3.61
C ILE A 219 5.41 14.08 -5.12
N ASP A 220 5.62 15.24 -5.69
CA ASP A 220 5.70 15.41 -7.13
C ASP A 220 7.16 15.14 -7.56
N LYS A 221 7.40 13.96 -8.08
CA LYS A 221 8.70 13.60 -8.64
C LYS A 221 8.65 13.83 -10.14
N ASP A 222 9.30 14.91 -10.58
CA ASP A 222 9.67 15.01 -11.99
C ASP A 222 10.73 13.93 -12.29
N TYR A 223 10.29 12.76 -12.75
CA TYR A 223 11.19 11.71 -13.25
C TYR A 223 11.90 12.08 -14.54
N GLY A 224 11.99 13.41 -14.82
CA GLY A 224 12.83 13.95 -15.87
C GLY A 224 12.41 13.51 -17.25
N ARG A 225 11.27 13.99 -17.72
CA ARG A 225 10.83 13.91 -19.12
C ARG A 225 11.12 12.56 -19.81
N ASP A 226 11.00 11.46 -19.09
CA ASP A 226 10.93 10.17 -19.74
C ASP A 226 9.63 10.18 -20.57
N PRO A 227 9.68 10.14 -21.90
CA PRO A 227 8.49 10.16 -22.75
C PRO A 227 7.59 8.92 -22.50
N ASN A 228 8.04 7.99 -21.67
CA ASN A 228 7.29 6.81 -21.27
C ASN A 228 6.64 6.96 -19.88
N HIS A 229 6.98 8.01 -19.11
CA HIS A 229 6.26 8.38 -17.92
C HIS A 229 4.99 9.16 -18.28
N ASN A 230 3.84 8.61 -17.96
CA ASN A 230 2.62 9.39 -17.99
C ASN A 230 2.65 10.25 -16.72
N GLU A 231 2.79 11.57 -16.91
CA GLU A 231 2.67 12.53 -15.82
C GLU A 231 1.21 12.51 -15.34
N GLU A 232 0.94 11.74 -14.31
CA GLU A 232 -0.37 11.76 -13.65
C GLU A 232 -0.34 12.80 -12.52
N PRO A 233 -1.42 13.54 -12.33
CA PRO A 233 -1.53 14.44 -11.19
C PRO A 233 -1.37 13.68 -9.88
N THR A 234 -0.70 14.29 -8.93
CA THR A 234 -0.57 13.76 -7.57
C THR A 234 -1.60 14.41 -6.68
N ASN A 235 -2.51 13.62 -6.09
CA ASN A 235 -3.54 14.15 -5.22
C ASN A 235 -3.67 13.37 -3.92
N VAL A 236 -3.92 14.10 -2.83
CA VAL A 236 -4.35 13.52 -1.55
C VAL A 236 -5.57 14.28 -1.07
N GLY A 237 -6.69 13.60 -0.89
CA GLY A 237 -7.91 14.13 -0.32
C GLY A 237 -8.28 13.39 0.96
N LEU A 238 -8.23 14.09 2.09
CA LEU A 238 -8.60 13.56 3.41
C LEU A 238 -9.66 14.47 4.01
N ALA A 239 -10.85 13.94 4.32
CA ALA A 239 -11.91 14.75 4.91
C ALA A 239 -11.99 14.57 6.44
N PHE A 240 -11.71 15.64 7.17
CA PHE A 240 -11.75 15.73 8.64
C PHE A 240 -12.96 16.56 9.08
N THR A 241 -14.14 16.18 8.68
CA THR A 241 -15.36 17.00 8.85
C THR A 241 -16.17 16.68 10.10
N THR A 242 -15.87 15.60 10.78
CA THR A 242 -16.55 15.22 12.03
C THR A 242 -15.77 15.69 13.27
N PRO A 243 -16.45 15.89 14.41
CA PRO A 243 -15.80 16.38 15.64
C PRO A 243 -14.70 15.47 16.19
N ASN A 244 -14.72 14.19 15.87
CA ASN A 244 -13.74 13.21 16.35
C ASN A 244 -12.59 12.99 15.35
N SER A 245 -12.63 13.68 14.22
CA SER A 245 -11.56 13.59 13.23
C SER A 245 -10.35 14.41 13.64
N SER A 246 -9.16 13.92 13.37
CA SER A 246 -7.91 14.61 13.68
C SER A 246 -6.75 14.19 12.79
N LEU A 247 -5.84 15.13 12.55
CA LEU A 247 -4.52 14.90 11.98
C LEU A 247 -3.46 15.29 13.02
N THR A 248 -2.60 14.34 13.36
CA THR A 248 -1.42 14.56 14.21
C THR A 248 -0.18 14.27 13.37
N GLY A 249 0.43 15.32 12.83
CA GLY A 249 1.58 15.23 11.93
C GLY A 249 1.67 16.45 11.04
N ALA A 250 2.63 16.46 10.13
CA ALA A 250 2.82 17.52 9.14
C ALA A 250 2.18 17.15 7.80
N VAL A 251 1.74 18.16 7.06
CA VAL A 251 1.42 18.02 5.64
C VAL A 251 2.60 18.55 4.86
N LEU A 252 3.22 17.70 4.08
CA LEU A 252 4.42 17.99 3.32
C LEU A 252 4.08 17.97 1.82
N ASN A 253 4.51 19.00 1.13
CA ASN A 253 4.43 19.06 -0.32
C ASN A 253 5.87 19.18 -0.83
N GLU A 254 6.37 18.10 -1.41
CA GLU A 254 7.75 18.01 -1.88
C GLU A 254 7.76 17.96 -3.40
N TYR A 255 8.35 18.97 -4.00
CA TYR A 255 8.70 18.95 -5.41
C TYR A 255 10.15 18.48 -5.55
N ALA A 256 10.34 17.28 -6.04
CA ALA A 256 11.67 16.77 -6.34
C ALA A 256 12.06 17.20 -7.77
N GLU A 257 12.78 18.32 -7.92
CA GLU A 257 13.43 18.62 -9.19
C GLU A 257 14.33 17.43 -9.58
N SER A 258 14.09 16.87 -10.75
CA SER A 258 15.04 15.90 -11.32
C SER A 258 16.41 16.58 -11.39
N ASN A 259 17.42 15.96 -10.79
CA ASN A 259 18.80 16.38 -10.97
C ASN A 259 19.06 16.48 -12.47
N LYS A 260 19.09 17.69 -12.98
CA LYS A 260 19.63 17.96 -14.32
C LYS A 260 21.05 17.44 -14.31
N ASN A 261 21.24 16.29 -14.93
CA ASN A 261 22.55 15.70 -15.06
C ASN A 261 23.44 16.70 -15.82
N PRO A 262 24.46 17.33 -15.20
CA PRO A 262 25.24 18.39 -15.84
C PRO A 262 26.19 17.87 -16.92
N HIS A 263 26.07 16.64 -17.33
CA HIS A 263 26.99 15.98 -18.25
C HIS A 263 26.53 15.89 -19.70
N ASN A 264 25.46 16.59 -20.07
CA ASN A 264 25.11 16.75 -21.50
C ASN A 264 25.03 18.24 -21.88
N SER A 265 26.17 18.87 -21.91
CA SER A 265 26.41 20.11 -22.65
C SER A 265 27.57 19.93 -23.62
#